data_3bbb01ac2c99b187412dba4da839cc87
#
_entry.id   3bbb01ac2c99b187412dba4da839cc87
#
_cell.length_a   1.000
_cell.length_b   1.000
_cell.length_c   1.000
_cell.angle_alpha   90.00
_cell.angle_beta   90.00
_cell.angle_gamma   90.00
#
_symmetry.space_group_name_H-M   'P 1'
#
loop_
_entity.id
_entity.type
_entity.pdbx_description
1 polymer ?
#
loop_
_entity_poly.entity_id
_entity_poly.type
_entity_poly.pdbx_seq_one_letter_code
_entity_poly.pdbx_strand_id
1 'polypeptide(L)'
;VLDALGGLEPAYRVVKNDHPDANWRNETRRENINNAVQFSYRTPADKAVRAEAERVLTYLGGVKIENERGAAYYEFDYQPGEAIKEVMASGCLPDQKAHQYYPTPEGLAQVAVDMAQIGPHHECLEPSAGTGSLADLMPKTVTTCVEISPLHCKVLEAKGFNVAQSDFLKWESAYKFDRIVMNPPFASGRWQAHLERASSLLAKDGRLVAILPASAKGKDVLPGWDLEWSRVFDNEFAGASVSVVILTATTKNTFSEPAA
;
A
#
# COMPACT_ATOMS: atom_id res chain seq x y z
N VAL A 1 10.70 -16.15 16.27
CA VAL A 1 10.06 -15.54 15.08
C VAL A 1 11.05 -15.47 13.93
N LEU A 2 12.22 -14.83 14.12
CA LEU A 2 13.23 -14.68 13.05
C LEU A 2 13.68 -16.03 12.49
N ASP A 3 13.92 -17.02 13.35
CA ASP A 3 14.27 -18.39 12.91
C ASP A 3 13.14 -19.04 12.09
N ALA A 4 11.88 -18.79 12.45
CA ALA A 4 10.74 -19.29 11.70
C ALA A 4 10.63 -18.63 10.33
N LEU A 5 10.88 -17.30 10.23
CA LEU A 5 10.92 -16.57 8.95
C LEU A 5 12.12 -17.02 8.10
N GLY A 6 13.28 -17.27 8.71
CA GLY A 6 14.47 -17.79 8.01
C GLY A 6 14.29 -19.22 7.48
N GLY A 7 13.34 -19.98 8.02
CA GLY A 7 12.97 -21.32 7.57
C GLY A 7 11.86 -21.36 6.51
N LEU A 8 11.42 -20.21 5.98
CA LEU A 8 10.46 -20.17 4.88
C LEU A 8 11.09 -20.71 3.59
N GLU A 9 10.29 -21.42 2.82
CA GLU A 9 10.66 -21.96 1.51
C GLU A 9 9.62 -21.54 0.46
N PRO A 10 9.97 -21.54 -0.85
CA PRO A 10 8.98 -21.31 -1.89
C PRO A 10 7.82 -22.29 -1.77
N ALA A 11 6.59 -21.80 -1.86
CA ALA A 11 5.42 -22.66 -1.89
C ALA A 11 5.32 -23.39 -3.22
N TYR A 12 4.76 -24.58 -3.21
CA TYR A 12 4.56 -25.39 -4.40
C TYR A 12 3.21 -26.10 -4.37
N ARG A 13 2.69 -26.38 -5.56
CA ARG A 13 1.56 -27.28 -5.76
C ARG A 13 2.03 -28.58 -6.42
N VAL A 14 1.32 -29.65 -6.15
CA VAL A 14 1.54 -30.92 -6.84
C VAL A 14 0.64 -30.96 -8.05
N VAL A 15 1.23 -31.03 -9.24
CA VAL A 15 0.53 -31.10 -10.51
C VAL A 15 0.79 -32.42 -11.20
N LYS A 16 -0.09 -32.82 -12.13
CA LYS A 16 0.14 -33.98 -12.98
C LYS A 16 1.39 -33.73 -13.82
N ASN A 17 2.21 -34.77 -13.95
CA ASN A 17 3.41 -34.72 -14.78
C ASN A 17 3.06 -35.09 -16.22
N ASP A 18 2.89 -34.10 -17.07
CA ASP A 18 2.55 -34.29 -18.49
C ASP A 18 3.78 -34.48 -19.39
N HIS A 19 4.98 -34.69 -18.77
CA HIS A 19 6.18 -34.98 -19.56
C HIS A 19 6.01 -36.32 -20.33
N PRO A 20 6.48 -36.43 -21.59
CA PRO A 20 6.34 -37.66 -22.38
C PRO A 20 6.88 -38.94 -21.73
N ASP A 21 7.90 -38.79 -20.87
CA ASP A 21 8.51 -39.90 -20.13
C ASP A 21 7.90 -40.11 -18.72
N ALA A 22 6.77 -39.45 -18.39
CA ALA A 22 6.09 -39.65 -17.11
C ALA A 22 5.54 -41.09 -17.04
N ASN A 23 5.73 -41.73 -15.88
CA ASN A 23 5.25 -43.06 -15.56
C ASN A 23 4.67 -43.11 -14.16
N TRP A 24 4.15 -44.25 -13.72
CA TRP A 24 3.51 -44.42 -12.43
C TRP A 24 4.39 -44.04 -11.22
N ARG A 25 5.71 -43.91 -11.38
CA ARG A 25 6.64 -43.45 -10.30
C ARG A 25 6.80 -41.95 -10.25
N ASN A 26 6.48 -41.24 -11.33
CA ASN A 26 6.62 -39.78 -11.43
C ASN A 26 5.40 -39.12 -12.09
N GLU A 27 4.21 -39.66 -11.81
CA GLU A 27 2.92 -39.16 -12.35
C GLU A 27 2.62 -37.72 -11.91
N THR A 28 3.27 -37.27 -10.82
CA THR A 28 3.11 -35.92 -10.31
C THR A 28 4.46 -35.23 -10.14
N ARG A 29 4.49 -33.92 -10.31
CA ARG A 29 5.63 -33.06 -10.05
C ARG A 29 5.26 -31.91 -9.15
N ARG A 30 6.26 -31.34 -8.47
CA ARG A 30 6.12 -30.08 -7.73
C ARG A 30 6.30 -28.92 -8.68
N GLU A 31 5.39 -27.98 -8.66
CA GLU A 31 5.47 -26.72 -9.39
C GLU A 31 5.43 -25.58 -8.39
N ASN A 32 6.45 -24.73 -8.42
CA ASN A 32 6.49 -23.56 -7.53
C ASN A 32 5.34 -22.62 -7.84
N ILE A 33 4.72 -22.09 -6.78
CA ILE A 33 3.74 -21.03 -6.88
C ILE A 33 4.51 -19.71 -6.84
N ASN A 34 4.32 -18.88 -7.86
CA ASN A 34 4.97 -17.58 -7.91
C ASN A 34 4.53 -16.71 -6.73
N ASN A 35 5.48 -15.92 -6.22
CA ASN A 35 5.23 -14.98 -5.11
C ASN A 35 4.62 -15.62 -3.87
N ALA A 36 4.90 -16.89 -3.60
CA ALA A 36 4.34 -17.60 -2.46
C ALA A 36 5.42 -18.27 -1.62
N VAL A 37 5.23 -18.23 -0.30
CA VAL A 37 6.10 -18.85 0.68
C VAL A 37 5.31 -19.76 1.62
N GLN A 38 5.96 -20.81 2.12
CA GLN A 38 5.41 -21.72 3.12
C GLN A 38 6.42 -22.00 4.21
N PHE A 39 5.95 -22.39 5.38
CA PHE A 39 6.85 -22.88 6.43
C PHE A 39 7.37 -24.28 6.07
N SER A 40 8.68 -24.45 6.14
CA SER A 40 9.27 -25.77 5.98
C SER A 40 8.79 -26.72 7.09
N TYR A 41 8.45 -27.94 6.71
CA TYR A 41 8.14 -29.00 7.70
C TYR A 41 9.32 -29.35 8.61
N ARG A 42 10.54 -28.98 8.21
CA ARG A 42 11.78 -29.19 8.96
C ARG A 42 12.04 -28.12 10.01
N THR A 43 11.30 -27.04 10.01
CA THR A 43 11.42 -25.95 10.98
C THR A 43 10.33 -26.11 12.03
N PRO A 44 10.53 -26.92 13.09
CA PRO A 44 9.56 -27.01 14.18
C PRO A 44 9.60 -25.68 14.93
N ALA A 45 8.56 -24.90 14.77
CA ALA A 45 8.36 -23.69 15.56
C ALA A 45 7.31 -23.97 16.64
N ASP A 46 7.53 -23.47 17.84
CA ASP A 46 6.51 -23.35 18.86
C ASP A 46 5.26 -22.71 18.22
N LYS A 47 4.08 -23.14 18.63
CA LYS A 47 2.80 -22.63 18.11
C LYS A 47 2.70 -21.09 18.21
N ALA A 48 3.21 -20.51 19.29
CA ALA A 48 3.21 -19.06 19.49
C ALA A 48 4.19 -18.37 18.53
N VAL A 49 5.38 -18.93 18.34
CA VAL A 49 6.38 -18.42 17.38
C VAL A 49 5.84 -18.49 15.96
N ARG A 50 5.15 -19.57 15.60
CA ARG A 50 4.54 -19.72 14.29
C ARG A 50 3.42 -18.71 14.08
N ALA A 51 2.53 -18.51 15.07
CA ALA A 51 1.46 -17.53 14.99
C ALA A 51 2.00 -16.10 14.84
N GLU A 52 3.14 -15.78 15.47
CA GLU A 52 3.80 -14.49 15.30
C GLU A 52 4.38 -14.33 13.88
N ALA A 53 5.05 -15.36 13.36
CA ALA A 53 5.57 -15.34 12.00
C ALA A 53 4.44 -15.23 10.95
N GLU A 54 3.30 -15.90 11.18
CA GLU A 54 2.09 -15.77 10.34
C GLU A 54 1.54 -14.33 10.36
N ARG A 55 1.55 -13.66 11.53
CA ARG A 55 1.18 -12.25 11.63
C ARG A 55 2.11 -11.35 10.81
N VAL A 56 3.41 -11.62 10.83
CA VAL A 56 4.38 -10.91 10.00
C VAL A 56 4.05 -11.06 8.52
N LEU A 57 3.82 -12.28 8.04
CA LEU A 57 3.49 -12.54 6.64
C LEU A 57 2.20 -11.82 6.22
N THR A 58 1.17 -11.86 7.09
CA THR A 58 -0.09 -11.14 6.84
C THR A 58 0.13 -9.62 6.84
N TYR A 59 0.96 -9.09 7.73
CA TYR A 59 1.31 -7.66 7.76
C TYR A 59 2.01 -7.21 6.46
N LEU A 60 2.82 -8.09 5.88
CA LEU A 60 3.47 -7.86 4.58
C LEU A 60 2.52 -8.02 3.38
N GLY A 61 1.25 -8.29 3.59
CA GLY A 61 0.26 -8.45 2.53
C GLY A 61 0.07 -9.90 2.06
N GLY A 62 0.67 -10.87 2.76
CA GLY A 62 0.48 -12.28 2.44
C GLY A 62 -0.92 -12.78 2.77
N VAL A 63 -1.58 -13.37 1.78
CA VAL A 63 -2.87 -14.03 1.91
C VAL A 63 -2.65 -15.52 2.20
N LYS A 64 -3.17 -15.99 3.32
CA LYS A 64 -3.08 -17.41 3.70
C LYS A 64 -4.00 -18.25 2.83
N ILE A 65 -3.43 -19.21 2.14
CA ILE A 65 -4.16 -20.22 1.34
C ILE A 65 -3.95 -21.58 1.97
N GLU A 66 -5.03 -22.30 2.20
CA GLU A 66 -5.00 -23.68 2.70
C GLU A 66 -5.38 -24.64 1.57
N ASN A 67 -4.54 -25.66 1.34
CA ASN A 67 -4.86 -26.69 0.38
C ASN A 67 -5.80 -27.76 1.02
N GLU A 68 -6.35 -28.64 0.18
CA GLU A 68 -7.27 -29.72 0.59
C GLU A 68 -6.70 -30.67 1.67
N ARG A 69 -5.39 -30.68 1.87
CA ARG A 69 -4.69 -31.50 2.86
C ARG A 69 -4.34 -30.73 4.14
N GLY A 70 -4.82 -29.48 4.29
CA GLY A 70 -4.59 -28.64 5.46
C GLY A 70 -3.17 -28.04 5.52
N ALA A 71 -2.36 -28.14 4.45
CA ALA A 71 -1.10 -27.40 4.37
C ALA A 71 -1.39 -25.96 3.91
N ALA A 72 -0.83 -25.00 4.63
CA ALA A 72 -1.00 -23.58 4.35
C ALA A 72 0.27 -22.98 3.73
N TYR A 73 0.05 -22.07 2.78
CA TYR A 73 1.08 -21.18 2.25
C TYR A 73 0.56 -19.74 2.22
N TYR A 74 1.48 -18.79 2.00
CA TYR A 74 1.15 -17.36 1.92
C TYR A 74 1.49 -16.87 0.53
N GLU A 75 0.50 -16.34 -0.18
CA GLU A 75 0.61 -15.78 -1.51
C GLU A 75 0.64 -14.25 -1.45
N PHE A 76 1.48 -13.62 -2.27
CA PHE A 76 1.68 -12.19 -2.33
C PHE A 76 1.47 -11.69 -3.76
N ASP A 77 1.08 -10.44 -3.91
CA ASP A 77 0.99 -9.74 -5.20
C ASP A 77 2.36 -9.25 -5.71
N TYR A 78 3.44 -9.51 -4.94
CA TYR A 78 4.82 -9.17 -5.24
C TYR A 78 5.79 -10.25 -4.74
N GLN A 79 7.10 -10.14 -5.08
CA GLN A 79 8.14 -11.05 -4.56
C GLN A 79 8.51 -10.69 -3.11
N PRO A 80 8.12 -11.46 -2.08
CA PRO A 80 8.23 -11.04 -0.69
C PRO A 80 9.63 -11.17 -0.09
N GLY A 81 10.61 -11.74 -0.81
CA GLY A 81 11.91 -12.12 -0.27
C GLY A 81 12.67 -10.97 0.38
N GLU A 82 12.73 -9.80 -0.27
CA GLU A 82 13.47 -8.64 0.28
C GLU A 82 12.74 -8.01 1.48
N ALA A 83 11.41 -7.96 1.46
CA ALA A 83 10.63 -7.48 2.61
C ALA A 83 10.79 -8.40 3.83
N ILE A 84 10.81 -9.72 3.63
CA ILE A 84 11.07 -10.70 4.70
C ILE A 84 12.49 -10.53 5.26
N LYS A 85 13.50 -10.35 4.40
CA LYS A 85 14.88 -10.09 4.83
C LYS A 85 15.01 -8.81 5.67
N GLU A 86 14.30 -7.74 5.28
CA GLU A 86 14.28 -6.48 6.04
C GLU A 86 13.70 -6.67 7.43
N VAL A 87 12.59 -7.42 7.58
CA VAL A 87 12.04 -7.77 8.90
C VAL A 87 13.06 -8.59 9.72
N MET A 88 13.74 -9.53 9.08
CA MET A 88 14.75 -10.34 9.77
C MET A 88 15.96 -9.51 10.21
N ALA A 89 16.37 -8.53 9.40
CA ALA A 89 17.50 -7.65 9.70
C ALA A 89 17.17 -6.62 10.79
N SER A 90 16.00 -6.00 10.73
CA SER A 90 15.54 -5.00 11.70
C SER A 90 15.05 -5.61 13.02
N GLY A 91 14.60 -6.87 12.98
CA GLY A 91 14.03 -7.57 14.13
C GLY A 91 12.68 -7.07 14.59
N CYS A 92 12.05 -6.14 13.87
CA CYS A 92 10.76 -5.58 14.23
C CYS A 92 9.90 -5.25 13.00
N LEU A 93 8.60 -5.27 13.20
CA LEU A 93 7.65 -4.62 12.30
C LEU A 93 7.52 -3.14 12.70
N PRO A 94 7.30 -2.22 11.77
CA PRO A 94 6.93 -0.86 12.11
C PRO A 94 5.71 -0.88 13.03
N ASP A 95 5.83 -0.26 14.22
CA ASP A 95 4.70 -0.16 15.13
C ASP A 95 3.61 0.71 14.48
N GLN A 96 2.39 0.17 14.36
CA GLN A 96 1.24 0.90 13.85
C GLN A 96 1.03 2.24 14.57
N LYS A 97 1.32 2.29 15.88
CA LYS A 97 1.21 3.51 16.67
C LYS A 97 2.31 4.52 16.38
N ALA A 98 3.56 4.04 16.19
CA ALA A 98 4.70 4.93 15.94
C ALA A 98 4.63 5.59 14.56
N HIS A 99 4.18 4.86 13.54
CA HIS A 99 4.07 5.36 12.17
C HIS A 99 2.64 5.68 11.75
N GLN A 100 1.63 5.44 12.62
CA GLN A 100 0.20 5.66 12.33
C GLN A 100 -0.23 5.00 11.02
N TYR A 101 0.34 3.84 10.75
CA TYR A 101 0.04 3.08 9.55
C TYR A 101 -1.29 2.34 9.71
N TYR A 102 -2.26 2.76 8.95
CA TYR A 102 -3.56 2.10 8.77
C TYR A 102 -3.78 1.88 7.28
N PRO A 103 -3.65 0.64 6.78
CA PRO A 103 -3.90 0.34 5.38
C PRO A 103 -5.28 0.85 4.97
N THR A 104 -5.34 1.55 3.85
CA THR A 104 -6.61 2.03 3.31
C THR A 104 -7.42 0.83 2.83
N PRO A 105 -8.65 0.61 3.32
CA PRO A 105 -9.51 -0.47 2.85
C PRO A 105 -9.78 -0.35 1.35
N GLU A 106 -9.82 -1.49 0.65
CA GLU A 106 -9.90 -1.56 -0.81
C GLU A 106 -11.06 -0.72 -1.38
N GLY A 107 -12.27 -0.86 -0.81
CA GLY A 107 -13.43 -0.09 -1.27
C GLY A 107 -13.24 1.42 -1.14
N LEU A 108 -12.62 1.89 -0.05
CA LEU A 108 -12.34 3.32 0.16
C LEU A 108 -11.20 3.79 -0.77
N ALA A 109 -10.18 2.97 -0.96
CA ALA A 109 -9.07 3.23 -1.88
C ALA A 109 -9.57 3.39 -3.32
N GLN A 110 -10.44 2.49 -3.77
CA GLN A 110 -11.04 2.56 -5.11
C GLN A 110 -11.80 3.87 -5.32
N VAL A 111 -12.65 4.26 -4.37
CA VAL A 111 -13.39 5.54 -4.45
C VAL A 111 -12.43 6.73 -4.54
N ALA A 112 -11.36 6.75 -3.72
CA ALA A 112 -10.41 7.85 -3.72
C ALA A 112 -9.64 7.94 -5.06
N VAL A 113 -9.20 6.82 -5.59
CA VAL A 113 -8.48 6.77 -6.88
C VAL A 113 -9.40 7.13 -8.05
N ASP A 114 -10.66 6.67 -8.06
CA ASP A 114 -11.65 7.06 -9.08
C ASP A 114 -11.90 8.56 -9.09
N MET A 115 -11.99 9.19 -7.90
CA MET A 115 -12.15 10.64 -7.77
C MET A 115 -10.94 11.43 -8.30
N ALA A 116 -9.76 10.81 -8.35
CA ALA A 116 -8.56 11.44 -8.90
C ALA A 116 -8.61 11.55 -10.44
N GLN A 117 -9.44 10.78 -11.14
CA GLN A 117 -9.58 10.81 -12.59
C GLN A 117 -8.23 10.68 -13.30
N ILE A 118 -7.48 9.63 -12.95
CA ILE A 118 -6.15 9.38 -13.50
C ILE A 118 -6.26 8.99 -14.97
N GLY A 119 -5.60 9.76 -15.82
CA GLY A 119 -5.47 9.47 -17.26
C GLY A 119 -4.10 8.83 -17.58
N PRO A 120 -3.92 8.31 -18.80
CA PRO A 120 -2.75 7.52 -19.18
C PRO A 120 -1.42 8.28 -19.21
N HIS A 121 -1.46 9.61 -19.20
CA HIS A 121 -0.28 10.49 -19.28
C HIS A 121 -0.04 11.29 -18.00
N HIS A 122 -0.80 11.01 -16.94
CA HIS A 122 -0.66 11.75 -15.69
C HIS A 122 0.48 11.21 -14.86
N GLU A 123 1.42 12.10 -14.50
CA GLU A 123 2.39 11.85 -13.44
C GLU A 123 1.68 11.87 -12.09
N CYS A 124 1.83 10.79 -11.34
CA CYS A 124 1.10 10.54 -10.11
C CYS A 124 2.01 10.50 -8.89
N LEU A 125 1.48 10.94 -7.73
CA LEU A 125 2.15 10.87 -6.45
C LEU A 125 1.24 10.27 -5.38
N GLU A 126 1.75 9.29 -4.64
CA GLU A 126 1.19 8.86 -3.36
C GLU A 126 2.16 9.21 -2.23
N PRO A 127 1.92 10.29 -1.48
CA PRO A 127 2.72 10.62 -0.30
C PRO A 127 2.27 9.81 0.92
N SER A 128 3.23 9.27 1.69
CA SER A 128 2.98 8.38 2.84
C SER A 128 2.29 7.07 2.42
N ALA A 129 2.87 6.40 1.41
CA ALA A 129 2.24 5.32 0.66
C ALA A 129 1.99 4.02 1.47
N GLY A 130 2.67 3.84 2.61
CA GLY A 130 2.59 2.59 3.36
C GLY A 130 3.01 1.40 2.49
N THR A 131 2.20 0.35 2.44
CA THR A 131 2.41 -0.80 1.55
C THR A 131 1.75 -0.65 0.18
N GLY A 132 1.18 0.53 -0.14
CA GLY A 132 0.67 0.87 -1.46
C GLY A 132 -0.81 0.60 -1.68
N SER A 133 -1.66 0.65 -0.65
CA SER A 133 -3.11 0.39 -0.81
C SER A 133 -3.80 1.32 -1.83
N LEU A 134 -3.34 2.55 -1.99
CA LEU A 134 -3.81 3.47 -3.02
C LEU A 134 -3.00 3.29 -4.31
N ALA A 135 -1.66 3.20 -4.20
CA ALA A 135 -0.77 3.07 -5.35
C ALA A 135 -1.09 1.84 -6.21
N ASP A 136 -1.49 0.71 -5.60
CA ASP A 136 -1.87 -0.52 -6.32
C ASP A 136 -3.00 -0.33 -7.33
N LEU A 137 -3.84 0.69 -7.12
CA LEU A 137 -4.93 1.10 -8.01
C LEU A 137 -4.51 2.19 -9.02
N MET A 138 -3.26 2.66 -8.96
CA MET A 138 -2.70 3.71 -9.82
C MET A 138 -1.74 3.11 -10.85
N PRO A 139 -1.47 3.79 -12.00
CA PRO A 139 -0.54 3.30 -13.01
C PRO A 139 0.90 3.25 -12.47
N LYS A 140 1.48 2.06 -12.29
CA LYS A 140 2.78 1.85 -11.62
C LYS A 140 3.94 2.63 -12.25
N THR A 141 3.98 2.72 -13.58
CA THR A 141 5.10 3.30 -14.32
C THR A 141 5.25 4.81 -14.17
N VAL A 142 4.16 5.50 -13.79
CA VAL A 142 4.08 6.96 -13.65
C VAL A 142 3.71 7.39 -12.23
N THR A 143 3.67 6.44 -11.29
CA THR A 143 3.36 6.72 -9.88
C THR A 143 4.65 6.72 -9.06
N THR A 144 4.91 7.84 -8.40
CA THR A 144 5.95 7.97 -7.37
C THR A 144 5.31 7.78 -6.01
N CYS A 145 5.89 6.90 -5.19
CA CYS A 145 5.51 6.68 -3.80
C CYS A 145 6.55 7.29 -2.89
N VAL A 146 6.13 8.10 -1.91
CA VAL A 146 7.02 8.57 -0.84
C VAL A 146 6.64 7.87 0.46
N GLU A 147 7.60 7.21 1.10
CA GLU A 147 7.37 6.44 2.32
C GLU A 147 8.56 6.55 3.26
N ILE A 148 8.28 6.66 4.56
CA ILE A 148 9.32 6.82 5.58
C ILE A 148 9.87 5.47 6.08
N SER A 149 9.05 4.43 6.08
CA SER A 149 9.42 3.10 6.58
C SER A 149 10.29 2.35 5.57
N PRO A 150 11.52 1.94 5.93
CA PRO A 150 12.36 1.12 5.06
C PRO A 150 11.66 -0.16 4.60
N LEU A 151 10.91 -0.82 5.50
CA LEU A 151 10.18 -2.04 5.20
C LEU A 151 9.09 -1.80 4.14
N HIS A 152 8.29 -0.75 4.30
CA HIS A 152 7.24 -0.43 3.32
C HIS A 152 7.85 -0.04 1.98
N CYS A 153 8.98 0.67 1.98
CA CYS A 153 9.72 0.96 0.75
C CYS A 153 10.11 -0.32 0.00
N LYS A 154 10.60 -1.36 0.71
CA LYS A 154 10.93 -2.64 0.08
C LYS A 154 9.71 -3.35 -0.52
N VAL A 155 8.55 -3.24 0.13
CA VAL A 155 7.28 -3.75 -0.43
C VAL A 155 6.92 -3.02 -1.72
N LEU A 156 6.95 -1.69 -1.70
CA LEU A 156 6.62 -0.85 -2.87
C LEU A 156 7.59 -1.05 -4.03
N GLU A 157 8.91 -1.13 -3.76
CA GLU A 157 9.93 -1.46 -4.75
C GLU A 157 9.69 -2.83 -5.38
N ALA A 158 9.37 -3.84 -4.57
CA ALA A 158 9.07 -5.19 -5.04
C ALA A 158 7.78 -5.27 -5.86
N LYS A 159 6.82 -4.38 -5.61
CA LYS A 159 5.62 -4.19 -6.44
C LYS A 159 5.90 -3.45 -7.75
N GLY A 160 7.09 -2.85 -7.90
CA GLY A 160 7.54 -2.17 -9.12
C GLY A 160 7.22 -0.68 -9.19
N PHE A 161 7.00 -0.02 -8.06
CA PHE A 161 6.82 1.43 -7.99
C PHE A 161 8.16 2.18 -7.98
N ASN A 162 8.12 3.45 -8.38
CA ASN A 162 9.21 4.40 -8.12
C ASN A 162 9.07 4.90 -6.68
N VAL A 163 10.06 4.60 -5.82
CA VAL A 163 9.97 4.83 -4.37
C VAL A 163 11.03 5.82 -3.92
N ALA A 164 10.60 6.83 -3.15
CA ALA A 164 11.47 7.72 -2.40
C ALA A 164 11.33 7.43 -0.91
N GLN A 165 12.37 6.86 -0.29
CA GLN A 165 12.41 6.66 1.16
C GLN A 165 12.69 8.00 1.85
N SER A 166 11.65 8.66 2.36
CA SER A 166 11.76 9.96 3.02
C SER A 166 10.55 10.27 3.92
N ASP A 167 10.74 11.18 4.88
CA ASP A 167 9.62 11.91 5.47
C ASP A 167 9.05 12.84 4.41
N PHE A 168 7.79 12.65 4.03
CA PHE A 168 7.15 13.44 2.98
C PHE A 168 7.20 14.95 3.22
N LEU A 169 7.13 15.38 4.46
CA LEU A 169 7.20 16.80 4.80
C LEU A 169 8.59 17.42 4.53
N LYS A 170 9.63 16.58 4.40
CA LYS A 170 11.01 16.98 4.10
C LYS A 170 11.44 16.63 2.68
N TRP A 171 10.64 15.80 2.00
CA TRP A 171 10.96 15.34 0.66
C TRP A 171 10.81 16.48 -0.36
N GLU A 172 11.78 16.59 -1.25
CA GLU A 172 11.79 17.57 -2.33
C GLU A 172 11.65 16.87 -3.68
N SER A 173 10.86 17.47 -4.56
CA SER A 173 10.73 17.04 -5.95
C SER A 173 11.05 18.20 -6.87
N ALA A 174 11.82 17.91 -7.92
CA ALA A 174 12.07 18.84 -9.02
C ALA A 174 10.85 18.96 -9.95
N TYR A 175 9.90 18.05 -9.83
CA TYR A 175 8.73 17.94 -10.71
C TYR A 175 7.43 18.20 -9.93
N LYS A 176 6.39 18.57 -10.66
CA LYS A 176 5.01 18.66 -10.19
C LYS A 176 4.24 17.44 -10.69
N PHE A 177 3.17 17.08 -10.00
CA PHE A 177 2.36 15.92 -10.30
C PHE A 177 0.97 16.34 -10.77
N ASP A 178 0.45 15.64 -11.78
CA ASP A 178 -0.89 15.90 -12.30
C ASP A 178 -1.96 15.35 -11.36
N ARG A 179 -1.64 14.26 -10.67
CA ARG A 179 -2.55 13.59 -9.73
C ARG A 179 -1.81 13.24 -8.44
N ILE A 180 -2.40 13.65 -7.34
CA ILE A 180 -1.91 13.27 -6.00
C ILE A 180 -3.06 12.60 -5.28
N VAL A 181 -2.86 11.36 -4.83
CA VAL A 181 -3.83 10.62 -4.01
C VAL A 181 -3.17 10.25 -2.70
N MET A 182 -3.83 10.52 -1.58
CA MET A 182 -3.20 10.34 -0.28
C MET A 182 -4.16 9.94 0.84
N ASN A 183 -3.65 9.15 1.78
CA ASN A 183 -4.21 8.90 3.10
C ASN A 183 -3.16 9.28 4.16
N PRO A 184 -3.05 10.55 4.55
CA PRO A 184 -1.98 11.03 5.43
C PRO A 184 -2.19 10.61 6.88
N PRO A 185 -1.13 10.62 7.73
CA PRO A 185 -1.27 10.37 9.16
C PRO A 185 -2.11 11.45 9.84
N PHE A 186 -3.13 11.06 10.65
CA PHE A 186 -4.11 11.99 11.23
C PHE A 186 -3.66 12.62 12.54
N ALA A 187 -2.83 11.93 13.35
CA ALA A 187 -2.48 12.37 14.68
C ALA A 187 -1.74 13.71 14.67
N SER A 188 -1.99 14.50 15.71
CA SER A 188 -1.33 15.80 15.94
C SER A 188 -1.49 16.79 14.78
N GLY A 189 -2.56 16.70 13.98
CA GLY A 189 -2.79 17.59 12.86
C GLY A 189 -1.83 17.41 11.66
N ARG A 190 -1.06 16.32 11.62
CA ARG A 190 -0.09 16.08 10.53
C ARG A 190 -0.74 16.04 9.15
N TRP A 191 -1.99 15.59 9.04
CA TRP A 191 -2.72 15.57 7.78
C TRP A 191 -2.80 16.95 7.12
N GLN A 192 -2.90 18.04 7.91
CA GLN A 192 -2.93 19.43 7.39
C GLN A 192 -1.60 19.78 6.73
N ALA A 193 -0.48 19.55 7.42
CA ALA A 193 0.84 19.81 6.86
C ALA A 193 1.11 18.96 5.60
N HIS A 194 0.66 17.68 5.61
CA HIS A 194 0.76 16.82 4.42
C HIS A 194 -0.10 17.36 3.26
N LEU A 195 -1.32 17.83 3.54
CA LEU A 195 -2.22 18.39 2.55
C LEU A 195 -1.65 19.67 1.92
N GLU A 196 -1.12 20.58 2.73
CA GLU A 196 -0.44 21.81 2.28
C GLU A 196 0.80 21.45 1.43
N ARG A 197 1.62 20.50 1.91
CA ARG A 197 2.79 20.06 1.15
C ARG A 197 2.40 19.44 -0.19
N ALA A 198 1.39 18.57 -0.21
CA ALA A 198 0.90 17.93 -1.42
C ALA A 198 0.36 18.97 -2.41
N SER A 199 -0.42 19.96 -1.94
CA SER A 199 -0.93 21.04 -2.81
C SER A 199 0.21 21.83 -3.46
N SER A 200 1.32 22.05 -2.73
CA SER A 200 2.51 22.73 -3.28
C SER A 200 3.22 21.93 -4.37
N LEU A 201 3.00 20.62 -4.47
CA LEU A 201 3.59 19.73 -5.48
C LEU A 201 2.66 19.47 -6.66
N LEU A 202 1.43 19.97 -6.62
CA LEU A 202 0.47 19.78 -7.69
C LEU A 202 0.84 20.63 -8.93
N ALA A 203 0.70 20.03 -10.11
CA ALA A 203 0.84 20.73 -11.38
C ALA A 203 -0.33 21.69 -11.61
N LYS A 204 -0.18 22.60 -12.55
CA LYS A 204 -1.29 23.45 -13.03
C LYS A 204 -2.37 22.51 -13.61
N ASP A 205 -3.63 22.79 -13.28
CA ASP A 205 -4.78 21.97 -13.67
C ASP A 205 -4.76 20.52 -13.10
N GLY A 206 -3.89 20.28 -12.13
CA GLY A 206 -3.80 19.02 -11.42
C GLY A 206 -4.95 18.81 -10.44
N ARG A 207 -5.04 17.56 -9.92
CA ARG A 207 -6.09 17.15 -8.95
C ARG A 207 -5.46 16.46 -7.77
N LEU A 208 -5.77 16.93 -6.57
CA LEU A 208 -5.38 16.33 -5.30
C LEU A 208 -6.60 15.66 -4.66
N VAL A 209 -6.48 14.40 -4.32
CA VAL A 209 -7.50 13.65 -3.59
C VAL A 209 -6.91 13.16 -2.27
N ALA A 210 -7.59 13.47 -1.16
CA ALA A 210 -7.10 13.15 0.17
C ALA A 210 -8.20 12.52 1.03
N ILE A 211 -7.90 11.38 1.65
CA ILE A 211 -8.71 10.79 2.71
C ILE A 211 -8.36 11.52 4.00
N LEU A 212 -9.35 12.17 4.61
CA LEU A 212 -9.15 13.05 5.77
C LEU A 212 -10.12 12.69 6.90
N PRO A 213 -9.83 13.04 8.16
CA PRO A 213 -10.79 12.89 9.25
C PRO A 213 -12.11 13.61 8.92
N ALA A 214 -13.25 13.00 9.26
CA ALA A 214 -14.57 13.59 9.00
C ALA A 214 -14.74 15.00 9.58
N SER A 215 -14.00 15.32 10.66
CA SER A 215 -13.97 16.66 11.25
C SER A 215 -13.37 17.75 10.36
N ALA A 216 -12.72 17.38 9.25
CA ALA A 216 -12.21 18.32 8.22
C ALA A 216 -13.32 18.82 7.30
N LYS A 217 -14.42 18.07 7.15
CA LYS A 217 -15.48 18.36 6.18
C LYS A 217 -16.07 19.76 6.37
N GLY A 218 -16.17 20.47 5.27
CA GLY A 218 -16.75 21.83 5.22
C GLY A 218 -15.83 22.94 5.76
N LYS A 219 -14.59 22.60 6.14
CA LYS A 219 -13.59 23.61 6.51
C LYS A 219 -12.80 24.07 5.28
N ASP A 220 -12.35 25.31 5.30
CA ASP A 220 -11.41 25.84 4.30
C ASP A 220 -10.00 25.36 4.64
N VAL A 221 -9.68 24.13 4.26
CA VAL A 221 -8.41 23.46 4.57
C VAL A 221 -7.28 23.79 3.59
N LEU A 222 -7.63 24.39 2.43
CA LEU A 222 -6.71 24.90 1.41
C LEU A 222 -7.27 26.22 0.87
N PRO A 223 -6.99 27.34 1.54
CA PRO A 223 -7.50 28.65 1.11
C PRO A 223 -7.12 28.97 -0.34
N GLY A 224 -8.11 29.39 -1.12
CA GLY A 224 -7.91 29.72 -2.53
C GLY A 224 -8.06 28.54 -3.51
N TRP A 225 -8.43 27.36 -3.01
CA TRP A 225 -8.70 26.17 -3.85
C TRP A 225 -10.19 25.92 -3.99
N ASP A 226 -10.59 25.21 -5.04
CA ASP A 226 -11.93 24.64 -5.15
C ASP A 226 -11.92 23.27 -4.45
N LEU A 227 -12.82 23.11 -3.46
CA LEU A 227 -12.87 21.97 -2.57
C LEU A 227 -14.21 21.23 -2.71
N GLU A 228 -14.15 19.97 -3.08
CA GLU A 228 -15.30 19.06 -3.14
C GLU A 228 -15.16 17.97 -2.09
N TRP A 229 -16.24 17.70 -1.34
CA TRP A 229 -16.26 16.75 -0.24
C TRP A 229 -17.19 15.57 -0.54
N SER A 230 -16.71 14.37 -0.31
CA SER A 230 -17.55 13.16 -0.35
C SER A 230 -18.58 13.12 0.78
N ARG A 231 -19.41 12.07 0.79
CA ARG A 231 -20.11 11.65 2.01
C ARG A 231 -19.10 11.24 3.10
N VAL A 232 -19.58 11.10 4.34
CA VAL A 232 -18.80 10.50 5.42
C VAL A 232 -18.78 8.98 5.23
N PHE A 233 -17.64 8.38 5.51
CA PHE A 233 -17.40 6.93 5.57
C PHE A 233 -17.07 6.58 7.02
N ASP A 234 -17.88 5.70 7.62
CA ASP A 234 -17.78 5.33 9.02
C ASP A 234 -17.23 3.90 9.16
N ASN A 235 -16.33 3.68 10.12
CA ASN A 235 -15.82 2.36 10.49
C ASN A 235 -15.19 1.54 9.35
N GLU A 236 -14.61 2.20 8.37
CA GLU A 236 -13.96 1.52 7.23
C GLU A 236 -12.63 0.85 7.62
N PHE A 237 -11.89 1.42 8.58
CA PHE A 237 -10.55 0.94 8.95
C PHE A 237 -10.63 -0.18 10.00
N ALA A 238 -10.02 -1.31 9.70
CA ALA A 238 -9.93 -2.43 10.65
C ALA A 238 -9.16 -2.00 11.93
N GLY A 239 -9.78 -2.18 13.08
CA GLY A 239 -9.18 -1.88 14.39
C GLY A 239 -9.13 -0.38 14.76
N ALA A 240 -9.73 0.51 13.96
CA ALA A 240 -9.86 1.91 14.29
C ALA A 240 -11.31 2.41 14.10
N SER A 241 -11.86 3.01 15.15
CA SER A 241 -13.18 3.67 15.08
C SER A 241 -12.99 5.11 14.64
N VAL A 242 -12.77 5.31 13.34
CA VAL A 242 -12.56 6.63 12.75
C VAL A 242 -13.50 6.85 11.57
N SER A 243 -14.17 8.00 11.55
CA SER A 243 -14.97 8.45 10.40
C SER A 243 -14.11 9.33 9.52
N VAL A 244 -14.16 9.10 8.23
CA VAL A 244 -13.38 9.83 7.23
C VAL A 244 -14.25 10.41 6.12
N VAL A 245 -13.67 11.36 5.41
CA VAL A 245 -14.21 11.94 4.16
C VAL A 245 -13.11 11.97 3.13
N ILE A 246 -13.49 12.01 1.86
CA ILE A 246 -12.55 12.24 0.77
C ILE A 246 -12.72 13.68 0.29
N LEU A 247 -11.60 14.40 0.28
CA LEU A 247 -11.48 15.73 -0.31
C LEU A 247 -10.95 15.60 -1.73
N THR A 248 -11.58 16.26 -2.67
CA THR A 248 -10.98 16.60 -3.97
C THR A 248 -10.68 18.09 -3.98
N ALA A 249 -9.43 18.44 -4.27
CA ALA A 249 -8.99 19.83 -4.38
C ALA A 249 -8.38 20.11 -5.75
N THR A 250 -8.81 21.20 -6.37
CA THR A 250 -8.29 21.73 -7.64
C THR A 250 -7.99 23.22 -7.51
N THR A 251 -7.05 23.73 -8.32
CA THR A 251 -6.78 25.16 -8.35
C THR A 251 -7.97 25.91 -8.91
N LYS A 252 -8.33 27.03 -8.29
CA LYS A 252 -9.39 27.89 -8.85
C LYS A 252 -9.01 28.35 -10.26
N ASN A 253 -9.88 28.09 -11.21
CA ASN A 253 -9.76 28.68 -12.54
C ASN A 253 -9.99 30.19 -12.41
N THR A 254 -8.92 30.97 -12.41
CA THR A 254 -8.97 32.44 -12.46
C THR A 254 -9.24 32.96 -13.87
N PHE A 255 -10.09 32.30 -14.66
CA PHE A 255 -10.71 32.92 -15.79
C PHE A 255 -11.90 33.75 -15.28
N SER A 256 -11.61 34.96 -14.75
CA SER A 256 -12.62 36.03 -14.73
C SER A 256 -13.03 36.27 -16.17
N GLU A 257 -14.30 36.06 -16.48
CA GLU A 257 -14.89 36.61 -17.69
C GLU A 257 -14.51 38.08 -17.77
N PRO A 258 -14.05 38.58 -18.93
CA PRO A 258 -13.93 40.00 -19.12
C PRO A 258 -15.34 40.61 -18.90
N ALA A 259 -15.47 41.54 -17.95
CA ALA A 259 -16.66 42.30 -17.72
C ALA A 259 -17.12 42.90 -19.07
N ALA A 260 -18.36 42.57 -19.47
CA ALA A 260 -19.02 43.07 -20.64
C ALA A 260 -19.32 44.58 -20.48
#